data_c4b4f3b094ed797055efb1cda3ad67e7
#
_entry.id   c4b4f3b094ed797055efb1cda3ad67e7
#
_cell.length_a   1.000
_cell.length_b   1.000
_cell.length_c   1.000
_cell.angle_alpha   90.00
_cell.angle_beta   90.00
_cell.angle_gamma   90.00
#
_symmetry.space_group_name_H-M   'P 1'
#
loop_
_entity.id
_entity.type
_entity.pdbx_description
1 polymer ?
#
loop_
_entity_poly.entity_id
_entity_poly.type
_entity_poly.pdbx_seq_one_letter_code
_entity_poly.pdbx_strand_id
1 'polypeptide(L)'
;MGHSENPNGKRDRVPGRREFFMKSAAALAFLNLPFGNLFAEDADIPQATPSQYGNMFVMESAPGPETVINGKRCLYFGGTGYFALHGHPEVIEAGIAAYRKYGVHSATSRTGFGHNPVIIALEKKIAEYFGAEDSLHFVSGYLDNLFLVQAFRDKIDAAFVDETAHFSIMDAVYSAKKPVILFRHRDPEDLAKKLKENLKPGHVPLVMSDGIFPTFGVIAPAPEYVKAIEPYNGILCLDDSHAVGVLGPNGRGTYDHYGITSDRCFFAGTMSKAFGGHGGFIPGSKEFIAHIKKTCGAYAGATPSPTPAAASSLRGMEIVMREPQRRERLRRNVKMIKTGMKALGYEMNDNPVPIVTWIMKSAGDMKKVQMELFNRGIAVAYMKYVGAPDSGVLRASIFSEHTPEQINRLLDEMKKIG
;
A
#
# COMPACT_ATOMS: atom_id res chain seq x y z
N MET A 1 -30.66 20.89 66.90
CA MET A 1 -30.24 22.29 67.01
C MET A 1 -29.18 22.51 65.91
N GLY A 2 -29.31 23.29 64.89
CA GLY A 2 -30.15 24.37 64.49
C GLY A 2 -30.26 24.33 62.95
N HIS A 3 -31.48 24.61 62.52
CA HIS A 3 -31.79 24.87 61.12
C HIS A 3 -31.27 26.26 60.72
N SER A 4 -30.62 26.34 59.52
CA SER A 4 -30.50 27.61 58.80
C SER A 4 -31.22 27.48 57.46
N GLU A 5 -32.38 28.13 57.41
CA GLU A 5 -33.19 28.34 56.22
C GLU A 5 -32.47 29.27 55.24
N ASN A 6 -32.43 28.92 53.97
CA ASN A 6 -31.99 29.78 52.90
C ASN A 6 -33.19 30.45 52.21
N PRO A 7 -33.29 31.78 52.14
CA PRO A 7 -34.51 32.53 51.78
C PRO A 7 -34.62 32.83 50.25
N ASN A 8 -34.20 31.94 49.33
CA ASN A 8 -34.45 32.15 47.89
C ASN A 8 -35.01 30.88 47.25
N GLY A 9 -36.26 30.59 47.57
CA GLY A 9 -37.02 29.51 46.94
C GLY A 9 -37.36 29.80 45.46
N LYS A 10 -36.46 29.49 44.57
CA LYS A 10 -36.78 29.21 43.17
C LYS A 10 -36.69 27.71 42.96
N ARG A 11 -37.86 27.05 42.93
CA ARG A 11 -37.97 25.67 42.44
C ARG A 11 -37.63 25.67 40.96
N ASP A 12 -36.56 24.98 40.58
CA ASP A 12 -36.27 24.69 39.20
C ASP A 12 -37.45 23.89 38.61
N ARG A 13 -38.19 24.50 37.70
CA ARG A 13 -39.24 23.85 36.93
C ARG A 13 -38.57 22.85 35.96
N VAL A 14 -38.76 21.57 36.19
CA VAL A 14 -38.49 20.54 35.19
C VAL A 14 -39.31 20.90 33.95
N PRO A 15 -38.68 21.04 32.76
CA PRO A 15 -39.38 21.40 31.53
C PRO A 15 -40.45 20.36 31.24
N GLY A 16 -41.68 20.82 31.00
CA GLY A 16 -42.78 19.92 30.68
C GLY A 16 -42.54 19.16 29.37
N ARG A 17 -43.10 17.99 29.24
CA ARG A 17 -43.03 17.12 28.03
C ARG A 17 -43.17 17.89 26.71
N ARG A 18 -43.93 18.97 26.67
CA ARG A 18 -44.13 19.83 25.47
C ARG A 18 -42.86 20.64 25.12
N GLU A 19 -42.11 21.14 26.10
CA GLU A 19 -40.85 21.87 25.83
C GLU A 19 -39.71 20.95 25.41
N PHE A 20 -39.69 19.72 25.92
CA PHE A 20 -38.78 18.67 25.44
C PHE A 20 -39.06 18.31 23.99
N PHE A 21 -40.32 18.16 23.59
CA PHE A 21 -40.69 17.87 22.19
C PHE A 21 -40.45 19.05 21.25
N MET A 22 -40.56 20.30 21.69
CA MET A 22 -40.26 21.48 20.87
C MET A 22 -38.74 21.63 20.64
N LYS A 23 -37.91 21.30 21.61
CA LYS A 23 -36.44 21.25 21.42
C LYS A 23 -36.00 20.05 20.57
N SER A 24 -36.72 18.95 20.65
CA SER A 24 -36.51 17.80 19.78
C SER A 24 -37.02 18.02 18.34
N ALA A 25 -38.05 18.84 18.14
CA ALA A 25 -38.52 19.22 16.81
C ALA A 25 -37.54 20.17 16.09
N ALA A 26 -36.83 21.02 16.82
CA ALA A 26 -35.77 21.84 16.25
C ALA A 26 -34.54 20.95 15.82
N ALA A 27 -34.27 19.87 16.56
CA ALA A 27 -33.24 18.90 16.17
C ALA A 27 -33.65 18.04 14.95
N LEU A 28 -34.97 17.79 14.77
CA LEU A 28 -35.49 17.08 13.61
C LEU A 28 -35.58 17.98 12.36
N ALA A 29 -35.62 19.31 12.50
CA ALA A 29 -35.55 20.23 11.37
C ALA A 29 -34.15 20.24 10.70
N PHE A 30 -33.10 19.83 11.42
CA PHE A 30 -31.77 19.64 10.84
C PHE A 30 -31.66 18.38 9.96
N LEU A 31 -32.62 17.44 10.09
CA LEU A 31 -32.63 16.20 9.27
C LEU A 31 -33.34 16.38 7.92
N ASN A 32 -34.01 17.51 7.67
CA ASN A 32 -34.72 17.82 6.43
C ASN A 32 -34.09 18.93 5.58
N LEU A 33 -32.85 19.32 5.88
CA LEU A 33 -32.06 20.10 4.92
C LEU A 33 -31.75 19.19 3.73
N PRO A 34 -32.03 19.62 2.49
CA PRO A 34 -31.64 18.85 1.33
C PRO A 34 -30.11 18.67 1.37
N PHE A 35 -29.66 17.45 1.56
CA PHE A 35 -28.24 17.08 1.59
C PHE A 35 -27.48 17.49 0.30
N GLY A 36 -28.16 18.03 -0.69
CA GLY A 36 -27.61 18.46 -1.96
C GLY A 36 -26.66 19.66 -1.93
N ASN A 37 -26.70 20.50 -0.87
CA ASN A 37 -25.89 21.72 -0.79
C ASN A 37 -24.83 21.70 0.32
N LEU A 38 -24.60 20.59 1.01
CA LEU A 38 -23.54 20.46 2.03
C LEU A 38 -22.14 20.20 1.44
N PHE A 39 -22.08 19.98 0.14
CA PHE A 39 -20.84 19.90 -0.62
C PHE A 39 -20.89 21.01 -1.68
N ALA A 40 -20.72 22.27 -1.22
CA ALA A 40 -20.31 23.33 -2.12
C ALA A 40 -19.04 22.86 -2.82
N GLU A 41 -18.94 23.10 -4.12
CA GLU A 41 -17.76 22.78 -4.94
C GLU A 41 -16.47 23.42 -4.41
N ASP A 42 -16.57 24.31 -3.42
CA ASP A 42 -15.50 25.01 -2.71
C ASP A 42 -15.64 24.81 -1.19
N ALA A 43 -15.68 23.58 -0.69
CA ALA A 43 -15.41 23.39 0.74
C ALA A 43 -14.01 23.96 1.00
N ASP A 44 -13.90 24.93 1.92
CA ASP A 44 -12.62 25.52 2.37
C ASP A 44 -11.75 24.42 2.99
N ILE A 45 -11.10 23.62 2.11
CA ILE A 45 -10.04 22.71 2.53
C ILE A 45 -8.82 23.61 2.76
N PRO A 46 -8.34 23.75 4.03
CA PRO A 46 -7.18 24.56 4.31
C PRO A 46 -6.01 24.13 3.41
N GLN A 47 -5.47 25.08 2.65
CA GLN A 47 -4.33 24.82 1.79
C GLN A 47 -3.10 25.52 2.37
N ALA A 48 -2.01 24.76 2.48
CA ALA A 48 -0.73 25.36 2.76
C ALA A 48 -0.30 26.23 1.58
N THR A 49 0.31 27.39 1.86
CA THR A 49 0.84 28.26 0.82
C THR A 49 2.19 27.76 0.30
N PRO A 50 2.57 28.03 -0.95
CA PRO A 50 3.87 27.63 -1.49
C PRO A 50 5.07 28.07 -0.65
N SER A 51 4.96 29.20 0.06
CA SER A 51 5.99 29.65 1.00
C SER A 51 6.19 28.73 2.23
N GLN A 52 5.19 27.92 2.57
CA GLN A 52 5.25 26.94 3.67
C GLN A 52 5.88 25.59 3.24
N TYR A 53 6.04 25.35 1.93
CA TYR A 53 6.56 24.08 1.43
C TYR A 53 8.07 23.90 1.65
N GLY A 54 8.82 25.00 1.75
CA GLY A 54 10.29 24.94 1.84
C GLY A 54 10.88 24.19 0.65
N ASN A 55 11.67 23.15 0.93
CA ASN A 55 12.28 22.29 -0.08
C ASN A 55 11.46 21.02 -0.40
N MET A 56 10.23 20.92 0.09
CA MET A 56 9.37 19.75 -0.14
C MET A 56 8.71 19.79 -1.51
N PHE A 57 8.54 18.62 -2.13
CA PHE A 57 7.62 18.43 -3.24
C PHE A 57 6.22 18.17 -2.68
N VAL A 58 5.30 19.08 -2.87
CA VAL A 58 3.92 19.01 -2.38
C VAL A 58 2.99 18.74 -3.55
N MET A 59 2.29 17.61 -3.49
CA MET A 59 1.31 17.21 -4.49
C MET A 59 -0.02 17.89 -4.20
N GLU A 60 -0.53 18.64 -5.17
CA GLU A 60 -1.73 19.48 -5.07
C GLU A 60 -2.92 18.96 -5.90
N SER A 61 -2.77 17.83 -6.56
CA SER A 61 -3.84 17.14 -7.28
C SER A 61 -3.69 15.63 -7.17
N ALA A 62 -4.72 14.89 -7.59
CA ALA A 62 -4.67 13.43 -7.59
C ALA A 62 -3.49 12.91 -8.43
N PRO A 63 -2.77 11.86 -7.97
CA PRO A 63 -1.67 11.27 -8.71
C PRO A 63 -2.17 10.52 -9.95
N GLY A 64 -1.53 10.79 -11.08
CA GLY A 64 -1.76 10.14 -12.37
C GLY A 64 -0.54 10.32 -13.27
N PRO A 65 -0.64 10.08 -14.58
CA PRO A 65 0.44 10.38 -15.54
C PRO A 65 0.85 11.86 -15.55
N GLU A 66 -0.07 12.72 -15.15
CA GLU A 66 0.16 14.12 -14.86
C GLU A 66 -0.40 14.48 -13.49
N THR A 67 0.25 15.38 -12.79
CA THR A 67 -0.20 15.91 -11.50
C THR A 67 0.34 17.32 -11.28
N VAL A 68 -0.22 18.03 -10.30
CA VAL A 68 0.29 19.36 -9.90
C VAL A 68 1.19 19.18 -8.68
N ILE A 69 2.42 19.72 -8.77
CA ILE A 69 3.41 19.70 -7.69
C ILE A 69 3.97 21.11 -7.55
N ASN A 70 3.86 21.71 -6.37
CA ASN A 70 4.31 23.08 -6.07
C ASN A 70 3.78 24.09 -7.11
N GLY A 71 2.48 24.05 -7.40
CA GLY A 71 1.81 24.91 -8.38
C GLY A 71 2.11 24.60 -9.86
N LYS A 72 2.93 23.59 -10.14
CA LYS A 72 3.38 23.25 -11.48
C LYS A 72 2.77 21.94 -11.97
N ARG A 73 2.10 21.97 -13.13
CA ARG A 73 1.66 20.76 -13.82
C ARG A 73 2.86 20.00 -14.39
N CYS A 74 3.05 18.76 -13.98
CA CYS A 74 4.17 17.92 -14.37
C CYS A 74 3.69 16.58 -14.94
N LEU A 75 4.42 16.06 -15.93
CA LEU A 75 4.42 14.63 -16.21
C LEU A 75 4.99 13.93 -14.99
N TYR A 76 4.26 12.96 -14.45
CA TYR A 76 4.58 12.35 -13.17
C TYR A 76 5.01 10.90 -13.32
N PHE A 77 6.28 10.68 -13.03
CA PHE A 77 6.90 9.36 -13.00
C PHE A 77 7.29 8.94 -11.58
N GLY A 78 6.65 9.53 -10.58
CA GLY A 78 6.85 9.18 -9.16
C GLY A 78 5.80 8.23 -8.63
N GLY A 79 5.89 7.93 -7.32
CA GLY A 79 4.92 7.11 -6.61
C GLY A 79 4.88 5.64 -7.04
N THR A 80 3.72 5.01 -6.84
CA THR A 80 3.53 3.56 -7.04
C THR A 80 2.14 3.22 -7.58
N GLY A 81 1.44 4.20 -8.12
CA GLY A 81 0.07 4.06 -8.63
C GLY A 81 0.00 3.47 -10.03
N TYR A 82 0.55 2.29 -10.24
CA TYR A 82 0.82 1.66 -11.54
C TYR A 82 -0.33 1.67 -12.54
N PHE A 83 -1.59 1.65 -12.09
CA PHE A 83 -2.79 1.73 -12.94
C PHE A 83 -3.48 3.10 -12.93
N ALA A 84 -2.88 4.11 -12.27
CA ALA A 84 -3.42 5.47 -12.17
C ALA A 84 -4.86 5.53 -11.63
N LEU A 85 -5.20 4.68 -10.66
CA LEU A 85 -6.55 4.56 -10.13
C LEU A 85 -6.86 5.51 -8.98
N HIS A 86 -5.84 6.12 -8.35
CA HIS A 86 -6.01 7.01 -7.19
C HIS A 86 -6.86 8.26 -7.51
N GLY A 87 -6.81 8.74 -8.75
CA GLY A 87 -7.62 9.83 -9.26
C GLY A 87 -8.78 9.38 -10.15
N HIS A 88 -9.07 8.09 -10.23
CA HIS A 88 -10.11 7.57 -11.11
C HIS A 88 -11.51 7.97 -10.60
N PRO A 89 -12.40 8.54 -11.44
CA PRO A 89 -13.71 9.03 -10.99
C PRO A 89 -14.53 7.99 -10.23
N GLU A 90 -14.63 6.77 -10.72
CA GLU A 90 -15.37 5.70 -10.03
C GLU A 90 -14.80 5.37 -8.65
N VAL A 91 -13.48 5.47 -8.47
CA VAL A 91 -12.81 5.19 -7.18
C VAL A 91 -13.12 6.31 -6.19
N ILE A 92 -13.09 7.57 -6.64
CA ILE A 92 -13.43 8.74 -5.84
C ILE A 92 -14.90 8.69 -5.44
N GLU A 93 -15.82 8.48 -6.39
CA GLU A 93 -17.26 8.43 -6.12
C GLU A 93 -17.66 7.31 -5.15
N ALA A 94 -17.00 6.15 -5.23
CA ALA A 94 -17.22 5.06 -4.27
C ALA A 94 -16.87 5.50 -2.84
N GLY A 95 -15.75 6.22 -2.67
CA GLY A 95 -15.34 6.81 -1.40
C GLY A 95 -16.36 7.83 -0.89
N ILE A 96 -16.79 8.77 -1.73
CA ILE A 96 -17.80 9.79 -1.40
C ILE A 96 -19.13 9.16 -0.97
N ALA A 97 -19.61 8.18 -1.71
CA ALA A 97 -20.84 7.46 -1.36
C ALA A 97 -20.72 6.76 0.00
N ALA A 98 -19.58 6.17 0.29
CA ALA A 98 -19.32 5.54 1.58
C ALA A 98 -19.22 6.57 2.72
N TYR A 99 -18.63 7.74 2.49
CA TYR A 99 -18.63 8.85 3.45
C TYR A 99 -20.02 9.27 3.83
N ARG A 100 -20.88 9.48 2.84
CA ARG A 100 -22.29 9.91 3.06
C ARG A 100 -23.08 8.89 3.87
N LYS A 101 -22.84 7.59 3.66
CA LYS A 101 -23.62 6.51 4.27
C LYS A 101 -23.08 6.05 5.63
N TYR A 102 -21.75 5.98 5.78
CA TYR A 102 -21.12 5.31 6.92
C TYR A 102 -20.24 6.24 7.76
N GLY A 103 -20.06 7.50 7.36
CA GLY A 103 -19.11 8.41 8.01
C GLY A 103 -17.66 8.00 7.75
N VAL A 104 -16.75 8.48 8.60
CA VAL A 104 -15.30 8.29 8.45
C VAL A 104 -14.87 6.85 8.71
N HIS A 105 -15.22 6.30 9.89
CA HIS A 105 -14.92 4.94 10.32
C HIS A 105 -15.83 4.51 11.47
N SER A 106 -15.73 3.25 11.89
CA SER A 106 -16.60 2.65 12.92
C SER A 106 -16.33 3.14 14.36
N ALA A 107 -15.22 3.84 14.61
CA ALA A 107 -14.75 4.26 15.95
C ALA A 107 -14.59 3.11 16.97
N THR A 108 -14.47 1.87 16.50
CA THR A 108 -14.26 0.68 17.33
C THR A 108 -13.49 -0.39 16.55
N SER A 109 -12.91 -1.37 17.25
CA SER A 109 -12.20 -2.49 16.62
C SER A 109 -13.15 -3.51 15.98
N ARG A 110 -12.60 -4.38 15.14
CA ARG A 110 -13.38 -5.43 14.47
C ARG A 110 -13.92 -6.50 15.42
N THR A 111 -13.28 -6.70 16.55
CA THR A 111 -13.77 -7.62 17.62
C THR A 111 -14.97 -7.03 18.39
N GLY A 112 -15.21 -5.71 18.27
CA GLY A 112 -16.41 -5.04 18.76
C GLY A 112 -17.46 -4.89 17.64
N PHE A 113 -17.84 -3.67 17.33
CA PHE A 113 -18.83 -3.34 16.28
C PHE A 113 -18.19 -2.83 14.98
N GLY A 114 -16.87 -3.02 14.79
CA GLY A 114 -16.11 -2.48 13.67
C GLY A 114 -16.27 -3.19 12.35
N HIS A 115 -17.09 -4.23 12.24
CA HIS A 115 -17.45 -4.81 10.96
C HIS A 115 -18.37 -3.87 10.18
N ASN A 116 -18.09 -3.74 8.87
CA ASN A 116 -18.84 -2.88 7.96
C ASN A 116 -19.10 -3.64 6.65
N PRO A 117 -20.30 -3.51 6.03
CA PRO A 117 -20.61 -4.19 4.77
C PRO A 117 -19.59 -3.95 3.66
N VAL A 118 -19.00 -2.77 3.58
CA VAL A 118 -17.98 -2.42 2.57
C VAL A 118 -16.70 -3.22 2.79
N ILE A 119 -16.21 -3.30 4.03
CA ILE A 119 -15.01 -4.07 4.37
C ILE A 119 -15.23 -5.56 4.10
N ILE A 120 -16.40 -6.09 4.44
CA ILE A 120 -16.76 -7.49 4.16
C ILE A 120 -16.79 -7.74 2.63
N ALA A 121 -17.35 -6.82 1.85
CA ALA A 121 -17.37 -6.92 0.40
C ALA A 121 -15.95 -6.85 -0.19
N LEU A 122 -15.10 -5.97 0.33
CA LEU A 122 -13.69 -5.87 -0.08
C LEU A 122 -12.94 -7.18 0.19
N GLU A 123 -13.07 -7.74 1.38
CA GLU A 123 -12.43 -9.03 1.73
C GLU A 123 -12.89 -10.15 0.79
N LYS A 124 -14.18 -10.25 0.49
CA LYS A 124 -14.70 -11.21 -0.50
C LYS A 124 -14.09 -10.99 -1.88
N LYS A 125 -13.95 -9.72 -2.31
CA LYS A 125 -13.37 -9.38 -3.61
C LYS A 125 -11.86 -9.71 -3.67
N ILE A 126 -11.13 -9.51 -2.58
CA ILE A 126 -9.73 -9.92 -2.46
C ILE A 126 -9.63 -11.45 -2.61
N ALA A 127 -10.42 -12.21 -1.85
CA ALA A 127 -10.43 -13.67 -1.95
C ALA A 127 -10.74 -14.14 -3.38
N GLU A 128 -11.75 -13.57 -4.03
CA GLU A 128 -12.12 -13.85 -5.42
C GLU A 128 -10.94 -13.58 -6.38
N TYR A 129 -10.33 -12.40 -6.30
CA TYR A 129 -9.22 -12.01 -7.19
C TYR A 129 -8.03 -12.94 -7.09
N PHE A 130 -7.65 -13.30 -5.86
CA PHE A 130 -6.48 -14.17 -5.62
C PHE A 130 -6.80 -15.66 -5.70
N GLY A 131 -8.07 -16.04 -5.85
CA GLY A 131 -8.50 -17.44 -5.87
C GLY A 131 -8.33 -18.12 -4.51
N ALA A 132 -8.50 -17.36 -3.42
CA ALA A 132 -8.41 -17.83 -2.05
C ALA A 132 -9.80 -18.11 -1.46
N GLU A 133 -9.87 -18.86 -0.36
CA GLU A 133 -11.13 -19.16 0.32
C GLU A 133 -11.65 -18.00 1.17
N ASP A 134 -10.73 -17.19 1.74
CA ASP A 134 -11.02 -16.04 2.58
C ASP A 134 -9.88 -15.02 2.44
N SER A 135 -10.07 -13.84 3.00
CA SER A 135 -9.04 -12.84 3.12
C SER A 135 -9.23 -11.94 4.32
N LEU A 136 -8.19 -11.20 4.66
CA LEU A 136 -8.22 -10.17 5.69
C LEU A 136 -7.74 -8.86 5.11
N HIS A 137 -8.51 -7.77 5.35
CA HIS A 137 -8.10 -6.40 5.04
C HIS A 137 -7.88 -5.59 6.33
N PHE A 138 -6.85 -4.76 6.37
CA PHE A 138 -6.47 -3.95 7.54
C PHE A 138 -5.89 -2.59 7.14
N VAL A 139 -5.72 -1.71 8.11
CA VAL A 139 -5.55 -0.27 7.92
C VAL A 139 -4.34 0.16 7.10
N SER A 140 -3.25 -0.61 7.06
CA SER A 140 -2.01 -0.20 6.37
C SER A 140 -1.24 -1.40 5.85
N GLY A 141 -0.72 -1.30 4.60
CA GLY A 141 0.21 -2.26 4.04
C GLY A 141 1.53 -2.39 4.82
N TYR A 142 1.90 -1.41 5.62
CA TYR A 142 3.08 -1.51 6.50
C TYR A 142 2.92 -2.62 7.56
N LEU A 143 1.68 -2.96 7.93
CA LEU A 143 1.37 -4.00 8.89
C LEU A 143 1.28 -5.41 8.29
N ASP A 144 1.38 -5.54 6.97
CA ASP A 144 1.25 -6.80 6.23
C ASP A 144 2.12 -7.90 6.84
N ASN A 145 3.40 -7.58 6.96
CA ASN A 145 4.42 -8.51 7.45
C ASN A 145 4.24 -8.82 8.93
N LEU A 146 3.76 -7.86 9.74
CA LEU A 146 3.46 -8.08 11.16
C LEU A 146 2.37 -9.14 11.34
N PHE A 147 1.31 -9.08 10.52
CA PHE A 147 0.24 -10.08 10.56
C PHE A 147 0.74 -11.48 10.20
N LEU A 148 1.57 -11.61 9.15
CA LEU A 148 2.18 -12.88 8.75
C LEU A 148 3.10 -13.43 9.84
N VAL A 149 4.01 -12.61 10.36
CA VAL A 149 4.95 -13.03 11.41
C VAL A 149 4.22 -13.46 12.68
N GLN A 150 3.20 -12.71 13.11
CA GLN A 150 2.42 -13.09 14.29
C GLN A 150 1.63 -14.39 14.11
N ALA A 151 1.16 -14.67 12.90
CA ALA A 151 0.48 -15.91 12.59
C ALA A 151 1.40 -17.14 12.70
N PHE A 152 2.70 -16.96 12.46
CA PHE A 152 3.67 -18.06 12.47
C PHE A 152 4.58 -18.06 13.69
N ARG A 153 4.55 -17.05 14.55
CA ARG A 153 5.46 -16.86 15.67
C ARG A 153 5.69 -18.11 16.52
N ASP A 154 4.63 -18.84 16.81
CA ASP A 154 4.68 -20.03 17.68
C ASP A 154 5.02 -21.31 16.91
N LYS A 155 5.15 -21.25 15.58
CA LYS A 155 5.45 -22.38 14.68
C LYS A 155 6.87 -22.33 14.12
N ILE A 156 7.60 -21.26 14.34
CA ILE A 156 8.94 -21.03 13.78
C ILE A 156 10.00 -20.96 14.88
N ASP A 157 11.22 -21.31 14.55
CA ASP A 157 12.37 -21.26 15.45
C ASP A 157 13.30 -20.09 15.15
N ALA A 158 13.39 -19.67 13.90
CA ALA A 158 14.17 -18.53 13.45
C ALA A 158 13.59 -17.89 12.20
N ALA A 159 13.85 -16.59 12.00
CA ALA A 159 13.53 -15.85 10.78
C ALA A 159 14.80 -15.60 9.96
N PHE A 160 14.72 -15.85 8.65
CA PHE A 160 15.76 -15.59 7.67
C PHE A 160 15.24 -14.50 6.73
N VAL A 161 15.97 -13.39 6.61
CA VAL A 161 15.49 -12.19 5.92
C VAL A 161 16.51 -11.73 4.90
N ASP A 162 16.05 -11.38 3.70
CA ASP A 162 16.89 -10.72 2.70
C ASP A 162 17.44 -9.41 3.29
N GLU A 163 18.76 -9.18 3.20
CA GLU A 163 19.42 -8.02 3.83
C GLU A 163 18.93 -6.67 3.31
N THR A 164 18.26 -6.65 2.14
CA THR A 164 17.66 -5.45 1.56
C THR A 164 16.12 -5.48 1.60
N ALA A 165 15.54 -6.31 2.45
CA ALA A 165 14.09 -6.36 2.64
C ALA A 165 13.54 -5.03 3.17
N HIS A 166 12.30 -4.74 2.81
CA HIS A 166 11.60 -3.53 3.23
C HIS A 166 11.59 -3.38 4.77
N PHE A 167 11.62 -2.14 5.27
CA PHE A 167 11.64 -1.85 6.71
C PHE A 167 10.52 -2.54 7.48
N SER A 168 9.33 -2.65 6.90
CA SER A 168 8.18 -3.33 7.51
C SER A 168 8.43 -4.83 7.78
N ILE A 169 9.24 -5.49 6.95
CA ILE A 169 9.65 -6.88 7.18
C ILE A 169 10.57 -6.95 8.40
N MET A 170 11.56 -6.05 8.49
CA MET A 170 12.48 -6.01 9.62
C MET A 170 11.76 -5.73 10.93
N ASP A 171 10.88 -4.73 10.96
CA ASP A 171 10.08 -4.42 12.15
C ASP A 171 9.19 -5.60 12.56
N ALA A 172 8.61 -6.29 11.58
CA ALA A 172 7.75 -7.44 11.82
C ALA A 172 8.50 -8.62 12.43
N VAL A 173 9.65 -9.02 11.88
CA VAL A 173 10.37 -10.21 12.35
C VAL A 173 10.90 -10.05 13.76
N TYR A 174 11.30 -8.86 14.17
CA TYR A 174 11.69 -8.59 15.55
C TYR A 174 10.52 -8.78 16.55
N SER A 175 9.28 -8.59 16.11
CA SER A 175 8.09 -8.80 16.94
C SER A 175 7.91 -10.26 17.36
N ALA A 176 8.45 -11.22 16.61
CA ALA A 176 8.39 -12.63 16.93
C ALA A 176 9.26 -13.04 18.13
N LYS A 177 10.26 -12.20 18.48
CA LYS A 177 11.26 -12.50 19.53
C LYS A 177 12.00 -13.84 19.28
N LYS A 178 12.25 -14.14 18.02
CA LYS A 178 13.04 -15.29 17.54
C LYS A 178 14.36 -14.79 16.97
N PRO A 179 15.39 -15.63 16.84
CA PRO A 179 16.60 -15.29 16.12
C PRO A 179 16.29 -14.77 14.70
N VAL A 180 16.93 -13.67 14.32
CA VAL A 180 16.85 -13.10 12.98
C VAL A 180 18.20 -13.21 12.31
N ILE A 181 18.24 -13.88 11.18
CA ILE A 181 19.44 -14.14 10.39
C ILE A 181 19.29 -13.48 9.02
N LEU A 182 20.20 -12.58 8.67
CA LEU A 182 20.20 -11.97 7.35
C LEU A 182 20.94 -12.87 6.35
N PHE A 183 20.40 -12.96 5.14
CA PHE A 183 21.09 -13.54 3.99
C PHE A 183 21.27 -12.49 2.90
N ARG A 184 22.30 -12.68 2.04
CA ARG A 184 22.63 -11.74 0.98
C ARG A 184 21.49 -11.54 0.01
N HIS A 185 21.36 -10.31 -0.47
CA HIS A 185 20.30 -9.89 -1.38
C HIS A 185 20.11 -10.85 -2.57
N ARG A 186 18.92 -11.43 -2.66
CA ARG A 186 18.50 -12.37 -3.71
C ARG A 186 19.48 -13.54 -3.94
N ASP A 187 20.15 -13.98 -2.90
CA ASP A 187 21.12 -15.07 -2.95
C ASP A 187 20.59 -16.35 -2.27
N PRO A 188 19.99 -17.28 -3.05
CA PRO A 188 19.46 -18.53 -2.51
C PRO A 188 20.54 -19.49 -2.00
N GLU A 189 21.80 -19.36 -2.49
CA GLU A 189 22.92 -20.17 -1.99
C GLU A 189 23.32 -19.72 -0.60
N ASP A 190 23.41 -18.41 -0.37
CA ASP A 190 23.67 -17.88 0.97
C ASP A 190 22.51 -18.19 1.93
N LEU A 191 21.25 -18.11 1.46
CA LEU A 191 20.10 -18.56 2.25
C LEU A 191 20.25 -20.04 2.67
N ALA A 192 20.53 -20.93 1.72
CA ALA A 192 20.71 -22.35 2.02
C ALA A 192 21.86 -22.61 3.00
N LYS A 193 22.98 -21.89 2.84
CA LYS A 193 24.11 -21.92 3.77
C LYS A 193 23.69 -21.47 5.17
N LYS A 194 23.02 -20.33 5.29
CA LYS A 194 22.55 -19.75 6.56
C LYS A 194 21.55 -20.68 7.27
N LEU A 195 20.65 -21.30 6.52
CA LEU A 195 19.72 -22.30 7.07
C LEU A 195 20.49 -23.45 7.70
N LYS A 196 21.46 -24.04 6.98
CA LYS A 196 22.27 -25.16 7.47
C LYS A 196 23.11 -24.80 8.71
N GLU A 197 23.67 -23.59 8.76
CA GLU A 197 24.55 -23.15 9.84
C GLU A 197 23.79 -22.80 11.13
N ASN A 198 22.53 -22.36 11.03
CA ASN A 198 21.81 -21.76 12.16
C ASN A 198 20.62 -22.59 12.66
N LEU A 199 20.19 -23.60 11.91
CA LEU A 199 19.07 -24.47 12.34
C LEU A 199 19.55 -25.78 12.92
N LYS A 200 18.88 -26.24 13.96
CA LYS A 200 19.01 -27.58 14.51
C LYS A 200 18.03 -28.53 13.81
N PRO A 201 18.26 -29.84 13.86
CA PRO A 201 17.30 -30.82 13.37
C PRO A 201 15.89 -30.58 13.93
N GLY A 202 14.90 -30.56 13.07
CA GLY A 202 13.48 -30.33 13.46
C GLY A 202 13.08 -28.86 13.62
N HIS A 203 14.01 -27.90 13.54
CA HIS A 203 13.68 -26.47 13.54
C HIS A 203 13.02 -26.03 12.23
N VAL A 204 12.02 -25.17 12.34
CA VAL A 204 11.26 -24.61 11.22
C VAL A 204 11.66 -23.16 10.98
N PRO A 205 12.25 -22.82 9.82
CA PRO A 205 12.54 -21.44 9.45
C PRO A 205 11.32 -20.72 8.89
N LEU A 206 11.26 -19.41 9.16
CA LEU A 206 10.48 -18.44 8.39
C LEU A 206 11.44 -17.68 7.47
N VAL A 207 11.25 -17.76 6.17
CA VAL A 207 11.97 -16.90 5.19
C VAL A 207 11.07 -15.76 4.80
N MET A 208 11.62 -14.53 4.85
CA MET A 208 10.90 -13.32 4.49
C MET A 208 11.70 -12.48 3.49
N SER A 209 11.02 -11.98 2.47
CA SER A 209 11.58 -11.16 1.40
C SER A 209 10.50 -10.30 0.77
N ASP A 210 10.90 -9.21 0.10
CA ASP A 210 10.01 -8.59 -0.88
C ASP A 210 9.83 -9.53 -2.08
N GLY A 211 8.64 -9.56 -2.67
CA GLY A 211 8.41 -10.23 -3.94
C GLY A 211 8.98 -9.42 -5.12
N ILE A 212 8.82 -8.09 -5.06
CA ILE A 212 9.51 -7.11 -5.89
C ILE A 212 10.19 -6.10 -4.99
N PHE A 213 11.50 -5.99 -5.08
CA PHE A 213 12.29 -5.01 -4.33
C PHE A 213 12.05 -3.59 -4.86
N PRO A 214 11.62 -2.64 -4.00
CA PRO A 214 11.08 -1.35 -4.43
C PRO A 214 12.10 -0.40 -5.06
N THR A 215 13.38 -0.54 -4.73
CA THR A 215 14.42 0.37 -5.21
C THR A 215 14.79 0.09 -6.66
N PHE A 216 15.12 -1.15 -7.00
CA PHE A 216 15.61 -1.51 -8.34
C PHE A 216 14.57 -2.25 -9.19
N GLY A 217 13.40 -2.55 -8.66
CA GLY A 217 12.38 -3.27 -9.40
C GLY A 217 12.83 -4.67 -9.83
N VAL A 218 13.62 -5.35 -9.00
CA VAL A 218 14.04 -6.73 -9.21
C VAL A 218 13.10 -7.69 -8.50
N ILE A 219 12.91 -8.89 -9.07
CA ILE A 219 11.98 -9.90 -8.56
C ILE A 219 12.77 -10.87 -7.68
N ALA A 220 12.21 -11.27 -6.54
CA ALA A 220 12.80 -12.32 -5.70
C ALA A 220 12.89 -13.66 -6.44
N PRO A 221 13.96 -14.43 -6.26
CA PRO A 221 14.07 -15.78 -6.81
C PRO A 221 13.27 -16.78 -5.95
N ALA A 222 11.94 -16.62 -5.96
CA ALA A 222 11.04 -17.39 -5.09
C ALA A 222 11.10 -18.91 -5.28
N PRO A 223 11.27 -19.47 -6.53
CA PRO A 223 11.44 -20.91 -6.71
C PRO A 223 12.64 -21.48 -5.96
N GLU A 224 13.76 -20.74 -5.98
CA GLU A 224 15.00 -21.14 -5.30
C GLU A 224 14.87 -21.03 -3.79
N TYR A 225 14.14 -20.03 -3.29
CA TYR A 225 13.83 -19.91 -1.87
C TYR A 225 12.95 -21.06 -1.38
N VAL A 226 11.92 -21.43 -2.15
CA VAL A 226 11.08 -22.61 -1.85
C VAL A 226 11.93 -23.87 -1.76
N LYS A 227 12.82 -24.10 -2.75
CA LYS A 227 13.75 -25.24 -2.74
C LYS A 227 14.68 -25.24 -1.52
N ALA A 228 15.17 -24.08 -1.12
CA ALA A 228 16.07 -23.98 0.02
C ALA A 228 15.40 -24.34 1.36
N ILE A 229 14.11 -24.01 1.54
CA ILE A 229 13.38 -24.27 2.78
C ILE A 229 12.71 -25.64 2.84
N GLU A 230 12.56 -26.33 1.71
CA GLU A 230 11.87 -27.64 1.61
C GLU A 230 12.41 -28.69 2.61
N PRO A 231 13.75 -28.87 2.77
CA PRO A 231 14.29 -29.84 3.71
C PRO A 231 13.95 -29.58 5.20
N TYR A 232 13.54 -28.37 5.51
CA TYR A 232 13.24 -27.91 6.89
C TYR A 232 11.73 -27.77 7.13
N ASN A 233 10.89 -28.14 6.18
CA ASN A 233 9.46 -27.80 6.23
C ASN A 233 9.23 -26.30 6.50
N GLY A 234 10.10 -25.46 5.96
CA GLY A 234 10.12 -24.01 6.20
C GLY A 234 8.90 -23.28 5.60
N ILE A 235 8.72 -22.05 6.02
CA ILE A 235 7.65 -21.16 5.57
C ILE A 235 8.29 -20.03 4.78
N LEU A 236 7.75 -19.72 3.60
CA LEU A 236 8.13 -18.53 2.80
C LEU A 236 7.00 -17.51 2.83
N CYS A 237 7.30 -16.31 3.30
CA CYS A 237 6.40 -15.17 3.25
C CYS A 237 6.98 -14.06 2.37
N LEU A 238 6.22 -13.61 1.38
CA LEU A 238 6.60 -12.50 0.52
C LEU A 238 5.76 -11.25 0.79
N ASP A 239 6.43 -10.11 0.87
CA ASP A 239 5.79 -8.81 0.72
C ASP A 239 5.60 -8.54 -0.78
N ASP A 240 4.40 -8.81 -1.26
CA ASP A 240 4.02 -8.65 -2.67
C ASP A 240 3.40 -7.28 -2.97
N SER A 241 3.58 -6.31 -2.09
CA SER A 241 3.01 -4.97 -2.21
C SER A 241 3.28 -4.28 -3.56
N HIS A 242 4.40 -4.56 -4.20
CA HIS A 242 4.75 -4.07 -5.55
C HIS A 242 4.36 -5.02 -6.69
N ALA A 243 4.06 -6.28 -6.37
CA ALA A 243 3.79 -7.33 -7.35
C ALA A 243 2.30 -7.53 -7.62
N VAL A 244 1.46 -7.41 -6.59
CA VAL A 244 0.01 -7.58 -6.73
C VAL A 244 -0.60 -6.57 -7.70
N GLY A 245 -1.48 -7.04 -8.57
CA GLY A 245 -2.03 -6.30 -9.70
C GLY A 245 -1.15 -6.32 -10.94
N VAL A 246 0.17 -6.42 -10.79
CA VAL A 246 1.19 -6.17 -11.83
C VAL A 246 1.80 -7.45 -12.38
N LEU A 247 2.31 -8.30 -11.49
CA LEU A 247 3.14 -9.45 -11.83
C LEU A 247 2.31 -10.74 -11.95
N GLY A 248 2.76 -11.62 -12.84
CA GLY A 248 2.09 -12.88 -13.14
C GLY A 248 1.04 -12.77 -14.25
N PRO A 249 0.60 -13.90 -14.81
CA PRO A 249 -0.40 -13.95 -15.89
C PRO A 249 -1.75 -13.35 -15.43
N ASN A 250 -2.14 -13.60 -14.18
CA ASN A 250 -3.39 -13.09 -13.60
C ASN A 250 -3.20 -11.79 -12.81
N GLY A 251 -1.96 -11.31 -12.63
CA GLY A 251 -1.65 -10.16 -11.79
C GLY A 251 -1.73 -10.47 -10.30
N ARG A 252 -1.60 -11.73 -9.91
CA ARG A 252 -1.71 -12.17 -8.51
C ARG A 252 -0.39 -12.12 -7.74
N GLY A 253 0.67 -11.55 -8.34
CA GLY A 253 1.95 -11.32 -7.68
C GLY A 253 3.03 -12.35 -8.03
N THR A 254 4.02 -12.46 -7.12
CA THR A 254 5.25 -13.21 -7.38
C THR A 254 5.03 -14.70 -7.52
N TYR A 255 4.16 -15.29 -6.69
CA TYR A 255 3.85 -16.73 -6.83
C TYR A 255 3.09 -17.04 -8.13
N ASP A 256 2.17 -16.18 -8.56
CA ASP A 256 1.49 -16.29 -9.86
C ASP A 256 2.48 -16.17 -11.04
N HIS A 257 3.51 -15.32 -10.89
CA HIS A 257 4.56 -15.14 -11.90
C HIS A 257 5.37 -16.42 -12.14
N TYR A 258 5.68 -17.14 -11.08
CA TYR A 258 6.47 -18.38 -11.16
C TYR A 258 5.62 -19.66 -11.22
N GLY A 259 4.29 -19.56 -11.12
CA GLY A 259 3.41 -20.72 -11.06
C GLY A 259 3.58 -21.54 -9.77
N ILE A 260 3.98 -20.91 -8.67
CA ILE A 260 4.19 -21.58 -7.38
C ILE A 260 2.85 -21.76 -6.67
N THR A 261 2.54 -23.02 -6.34
CA THR A 261 1.42 -23.40 -5.48
C THR A 261 1.97 -24.26 -4.35
N SER A 262 1.86 -23.77 -3.10
CA SER A 262 2.34 -24.48 -1.92
C SER A 262 1.60 -23.98 -0.68
N ASP A 263 1.29 -24.91 0.23
CA ASP A 263 0.69 -24.64 1.54
C ASP A 263 1.67 -23.99 2.54
N ARG A 264 2.94 -23.81 2.12
CA ARG A 264 4.00 -23.16 2.91
C ARG A 264 4.40 -21.79 2.35
N CYS A 265 3.75 -21.33 1.29
CA CYS A 265 4.00 -20.06 0.64
C CYS A 265 2.86 -19.09 0.92
N PHE A 266 3.17 -18.01 1.60
CA PHE A 266 2.22 -16.97 1.98
C PHE A 266 2.68 -15.62 1.46
N PHE A 267 1.75 -14.73 1.23
CA PHE A 267 2.08 -13.36 0.89
C PHE A 267 1.08 -12.38 1.48
N ALA A 268 1.52 -11.16 1.60
CA ALA A 268 0.68 -10.02 1.89
C ALA A 268 0.88 -8.96 0.83
N GLY A 269 -0.07 -8.06 0.69
CA GLY A 269 0.00 -6.99 -0.28
C GLY A 269 -0.81 -5.77 0.11
N THR A 270 -0.70 -4.70 -0.68
CA THR A 270 -1.36 -3.44 -0.38
C THR A 270 -2.35 -3.00 -1.44
N MET A 271 -3.45 -2.37 -1.01
CA MET A 271 -4.38 -1.66 -1.89
C MET A 271 -3.83 -0.30 -2.34
N SER A 272 -2.80 0.22 -1.68
CA SER A 272 -2.30 1.60 -1.85
C SER A 272 -1.49 1.83 -3.12
N LYS A 273 -1.23 0.79 -3.91
CA LYS A 273 -0.41 0.87 -5.12
C LYS A 273 -1.25 0.59 -6.38
N ALA A 274 -1.17 -0.59 -6.95
CA ALA A 274 -1.86 -0.93 -8.20
C ALA A 274 -3.39 -0.78 -8.13
N PHE A 275 -4.00 -1.05 -6.98
CA PHE A 275 -5.46 -0.99 -6.82
C PHE A 275 -6.01 0.41 -6.52
N GLY A 276 -5.17 1.43 -6.34
CA GLY A 276 -5.60 2.82 -6.17
C GLY A 276 -6.41 3.11 -4.90
N GLY A 277 -6.33 2.24 -3.90
CA GLY A 277 -7.03 2.35 -2.63
C GLY A 277 -6.11 2.59 -1.44
N HIS A 278 -6.43 1.99 -0.29
CA HIS A 278 -5.63 2.08 0.93
C HIS A 278 -5.78 0.82 1.78
N GLY A 279 -4.74 0.52 2.57
CA GLY A 279 -4.70 -0.61 3.48
C GLY A 279 -3.93 -1.81 2.95
N GLY A 280 -3.65 -2.75 3.86
CA GLY A 280 -3.02 -4.02 3.56
C GLY A 280 -4.02 -5.17 3.51
N PHE A 281 -3.61 -6.28 2.93
CA PHE A 281 -4.44 -7.48 2.88
C PHE A 281 -3.62 -8.76 2.83
N ILE A 282 -4.24 -9.83 3.31
CA ILE A 282 -3.71 -11.21 3.23
C ILE A 282 -4.83 -12.11 2.71
N PRO A 283 -4.67 -12.78 1.56
CA PRO A 283 -5.56 -13.87 1.13
C PRO A 283 -5.07 -15.20 1.69
N GLY A 284 -5.98 -16.17 1.89
CA GLY A 284 -5.60 -17.48 2.37
C GLY A 284 -6.76 -18.43 2.54
N SER A 285 -6.50 -19.60 3.15
CA SER A 285 -7.56 -20.51 3.56
C SER A 285 -8.40 -19.91 4.69
N LYS A 286 -9.63 -20.37 4.86
CA LYS A 286 -10.50 -19.94 5.97
C LYS A 286 -9.84 -20.18 7.34
N GLU A 287 -9.15 -21.31 7.49
CA GLU A 287 -8.43 -21.66 8.72
C GLU A 287 -7.29 -20.70 8.99
N PHE A 288 -6.49 -20.36 7.97
CA PHE A 288 -5.38 -19.43 8.11
C PHE A 288 -5.86 -18.03 8.48
N ILE A 289 -6.88 -17.52 7.81
CA ILE A 289 -7.46 -16.21 8.11
C ILE A 289 -8.10 -16.18 9.51
N ALA A 290 -8.79 -17.24 9.91
CA ALA A 290 -9.32 -17.37 11.27
C ALA A 290 -8.20 -17.42 12.32
N HIS A 291 -7.09 -18.11 12.02
CA HIS A 291 -5.91 -18.14 12.87
C HIS A 291 -5.28 -16.77 13.05
N ILE A 292 -5.10 -15.99 11.96
CA ILE A 292 -4.63 -14.59 12.04
C ILE A 292 -5.55 -13.76 12.93
N LYS A 293 -6.86 -13.82 12.71
CA LYS A 293 -7.85 -13.08 13.52
C LYS A 293 -7.77 -13.39 15.00
N LYS A 294 -7.36 -14.62 15.36
CA LYS A 294 -7.22 -15.07 16.76
C LYS A 294 -5.88 -14.68 17.38
N THR A 295 -4.79 -14.69 16.61
CA THR A 295 -3.42 -14.57 17.13
C THR A 295 -2.83 -13.18 16.99
N CYS A 296 -3.32 -12.36 16.05
CA CYS A 296 -2.77 -11.05 15.80
C CYS A 296 -3.45 -9.98 16.67
N GLY A 297 -2.68 -9.40 17.61
CA GLY A 297 -3.15 -8.31 18.47
C GLY A 297 -3.57 -7.07 17.71
N ALA A 298 -2.95 -6.78 16.57
CA ALA A 298 -3.31 -5.64 15.73
C ALA A 298 -4.72 -5.80 15.13
N TYR A 299 -5.17 -7.01 14.82
CA TYR A 299 -6.55 -7.24 14.40
C TYR A 299 -7.57 -6.92 15.51
N ALA A 300 -7.26 -7.39 16.73
CA ALA A 300 -8.17 -7.22 17.86
C ALA A 300 -8.23 -5.78 18.38
N GLY A 301 -7.11 -5.05 18.36
CA GLY A 301 -6.95 -3.75 19.00
C GLY A 301 -7.07 -2.54 18.07
N ALA A 302 -6.86 -2.71 16.76
CA ALA A 302 -6.91 -1.57 15.84
C ALA A 302 -8.33 -1.28 15.34
N THR A 303 -8.62 0.02 15.16
CA THR A 303 -9.75 0.45 14.34
C THR A 303 -9.50 -0.01 12.89
N PRO A 304 -10.50 -0.59 12.20
CA PRO A 304 -10.34 -0.98 10.80
C PRO A 304 -10.15 0.24 9.88
N SER A 305 -9.78 -0.03 8.65
CA SER A 305 -9.63 1.02 7.63
C SER A 305 -10.85 1.93 7.57
N PRO A 306 -10.67 3.24 7.35
CA PRO A 306 -11.77 4.15 7.07
C PRO A 306 -12.67 3.58 5.98
N THR A 307 -13.99 3.58 6.23
CA THR A 307 -14.96 2.96 5.31
C THR A 307 -14.89 3.54 3.90
N PRO A 308 -14.70 4.87 3.70
CA PRO A 308 -14.52 5.45 2.38
C PRO A 308 -13.27 4.91 1.66
N ALA A 309 -12.16 4.76 2.36
CA ALA A 309 -10.94 4.19 1.79
C ALA A 309 -11.12 2.72 1.38
N ALA A 310 -11.84 1.94 2.19
CA ALA A 310 -12.19 0.57 1.84
C ALA A 310 -13.12 0.49 0.61
N ALA A 311 -14.06 1.44 0.46
CA ALA A 311 -14.93 1.53 -0.71
C ALA A 311 -14.15 1.89 -1.99
N SER A 312 -13.22 2.83 -1.89
CA SER A 312 -12.29 3.16 -2.97
C SER A 312 -11.43 1.95 -3.35
N SER A 313 -10.91 1.20 -2.37
CA SER A 313 -10.12 -0.02 -2.61
C SER A 313 -10.94 -1.10 -3.33
N LEU A 314 -12.17 -1.34 -2.90
CA LEU A 314 -13.09 -2.27 -3.55
C LEU A 314 -13.33 -1.89 -5.01
N ARG A 315 -13.65 -0.61 -5.27
CA ARG A 315 -13.88 -0.12 -6.63
C ARG A 315 -12.63 -0.21 -7.50
N GLY A 316 -11.46 0.14 -6.96
CA GLY A 316 -10.19 0.02 -7.69
C GLY A 316 -9.90 -1.44 -8.08
N MET A 317 -10.15 -2.40 -7.19
CA MET A 317 -9.99 -3.82 -7.49
C MET A 317 -11.00 -4.29 -8.56
N GLU A 318 -12.27 -3.87 -8.49
CA GLU A 318 -13.28 -4.17 -9.51
C GLU A 318 -12.87 -3.66 -10.90
N ILE A 319 -12.27 -2.45 -10.99
CA ILE A 319 -11.75 -1.89 -12.24
C ILE A 319 -10.58 -2.75 -12.77
N VAL A 320 -9.63 -3.13 -11.93
CA VAL A 320 -8.49 -3.99 -12.33
C VAL A 320 -8.98 -5.33 -12.88
N MET A 321 -10.01 -5.92 -12.28
CA MET A 321 -10.62 -7.17 -12.74
C MET A 321 -11.37 -7.00 -14.07
N ARG A 322 -12.10 -5.90 -14.21
CA ARG A 322 -12.88 -5.58 -15.41
C ARG A 322 -12.02 -5.18 -16.60
N GLU A 323 -10.84 -4.60 -16.35
CA GLU A 323 -9.98 -3.98 -17.34
C GLU A 323 -8.57 -4.62 -17.38
N PRO A 324 -8.43 -5.92 -17.74
CA PRO A 324 -7.14 -6.60 -17.78
C PRO A 324 -6.14 -5.96 -18.78
N GLN A 325 -6.64 -5.24 -19.80
CA GLN A 325 -5.83 -4.48 -20.77
C GLN A 325 -4.99 -3.37 -20.10
N ARG A 326 -5.29 -2.92 -18.87
CA ARG A 326 -4.41 -2.00 -18.13
C ARG A 326 -3.04 -2.63 -17.86
N ARG A 327 -3.03 -3.92 -17.51
CA ARG A 327 -1.76 -4.64 -17.27
C ARG A 327 -0.96 -4.82 -18.55
N GLU A 328 -1.63 -5.03 -19.70
CA GLU A 328 -0.96 -5.11 -21.01
C GLU A 328 -0.36 -3.75 -21.41
N ARG A 329 -1.13 -2.65 -21.23
CA ARG A 329 -0.60 -1.30 -21.46
C ARG A 329 0.61 -1.02 -20.58
N LEU A 330 0.52 -1.36 -19.29
CA LEU A 330 1.64 -1.19 -18.36
C LEU A 330 2.90 -1.92 -18.84
N ARG A 331 2.77 -3.19 -19.25
CA ARG A 331 3.90 -3.98 -19.79
C ARG A 331 4.52 -3.36 -21.03
N ARG A 332 3.71 -2.85 -21.97
CA ARG A 332 4.20 -2.14 -23.16
C ARG A 332 4.98 -0.88 -22.77
N ASN A 333 4.42 -0.08 -21.90
CA ASN A 333 5.04 1.16 -21.42
C ASN A 333 6.37 0.89 -20.69
N VAL A 334 6.41 -0.15 -19.86
CA VAL A 334 7.64 -0.60 -19.17
C VAL A 334 8.71 -1.04 -20.20
N LYS A 335 8.33 -1.83 -21.20
CA LYS A 335 9.26 -2.24 -22.25
C LYS A 335 9.80 -1.03 -23.02
N MET A 336 8.94 -0.07 -23.35
CA MET A 336 9.32 1.12 -24.10
C MET A 336 10.35 1.96 -23.33
N ILE A 337 10.07 2.30 -22.08
CA ILE A 337 10.99 3.12 -21.28
C ILE A 337 12.32 2.41 -21.03
N LYS A 338 12.31 1.13 -20.66
CA LYS A 338 13.54 0.36 -20.43
C LYS A 338 14.40 0.26 -21.68
N THR A 339 13.78 0.04 -22.86
CA THR A 339 14.49 0.04 -24.15
C THR A 339 15.11 1.41 -24.44
N GLY A 340 14.37 2.50 -24.20
CA GLY A 340 14.89 3.87 -24.37
C GLY A 340 16.04 4.19 -23.43
N MET A 341 15.93 3.82 -22.15
CA MET A 341 17.01 4.02 -21.16
C MET A 341 18.26 3.21 -21.51
N LYS A 342 18.13 1.96 -22.00
CA LYS A 342 19.28 1.19 -22.53
C LYS A 342 19.94 1.90 -23.71
N ALA A 343 19.17 2.48 -24.62
CA ALA A 343 19.70 3.24 -25.76
C ALA A 343 20.45 4.52 -25.33
N LEU A 344 20.14 5.05 -24.14
CA LEU A 344 20.87 6.16 -23.50
C LEU A 344 22.10 5.70 -22.69
N GLY A 345 22.40 4.40 -22.68
CA GLY A 345 23.58 3.85 -22.00
C GLY A 345 23.35 3.43 -20.54
N TYR A 346 22.11 3.44 -20.04
CA TYR A 346 21.81 2.97 -18.70
C TYR A 346 21.55 1.46 -18.66
N GLU A 347 22.06 0.79 -17.63
CA GLU A 347 21.76 -0.62 -17.39
C GLU A 347 20.33 -0.80 -16.91
N MET A 348 19.57 -1.68 -17.59
CA MET A 348 18.18 -2.00 -17.27
C MET A 348 17.96 -3.51 -17.27
N ASN A 349 17.25 -4.02 -16.27
CA ASN A 349 16.74 -5.39 -16.30
C ASN A 349 15.59 -5.54 -17.31
N ASP A 350 15.34 -6.77 -17.78
CA ASP A 350 14.29 -7.05 -18.78
C ASP A 350 12.96 -7.50 -18.19
N ASN A 351 12.80 -7.48 -16.86
CA ASN A 351 11.56 -7.86 -16.21
C ASN A 351 10.42 -6.84 -16.47
N PRO A 352 9.15 -7.25 -16.33
CA PRO A 352 7.99 -6.39 -16.59
C PRO A 352 7.64 -5.43 -15.44
N VAL A 353 8.51 -5.28 -14.44
CA VAL A 353 8.25 -4.45 -13.25
C VAL A 353 8.27 -2.97 -13.65
N PRO A 354 7.25 -2.18 -13.25
CA PRO A 354 7.10 -0.78 -13.64
C PRO A 354 7.96 0.19 -12.80
N ILE A 355 9.17 -0.25 -12.49
CA ILE A 355 10.17 0.52 -11.75
C ILE A 355 11.43 0.61 -12.62
N VAL A 356 11.85 1.82 -12.92
CA VAL A 356 13.03 2.13 -13.71
C VAL A 356 13.96 2.97 -12.84
N THR A 357 15.13 2.43 -12.54
CA THR A 357 16.09 3.06 -11.64
C THR A 357 17.44 3.19 -12.32
N TRP A 358 18.07 4.34 -12.14
CA TRP A 358 19.41 4.60 -12.64
C TRP A 358 20.24 5.38 -11.63
N ILE A 359 21.56 5.23 -11.73
CA ILE A 359 22.53 5.86 -10.85
C ILE A 359 23.44 6.71 -11.72
N MET A 360 23.83 7.87 -11.20
CA MET A 360 24.82 8.76 -11.81
C MET A 360 26.06 8.86 -10.92
N LYS A 361 27.10 9.60 -11.38
CA LYS A 361 28.39 9.68 -10.71
C LYS A 361 28.31 10.08 -9.23
N SER A 362 27.35 10.95 -8.87
CA SER A 362 27.21 11.42 -7.50
C SER A 362 25.75 11.70 -7.12
N ALA A 363 25.49 11.77 -5.83
CA ALA A 363 24.20 12.25 -5.29
C ALA A 363 23.87 13.69 -5.76
N GLY A 364 24.91 14.53 -5.92
CA GLY A 364 24.77 15.91 -6.44
C GLY A 364 24.25 15.92 -7.86
N ASP A 365 24.84 15.10 -8.73
CA ASP A 365 24.42 14.99 -10.14
C ASP A 365 22.98 14.50 -10.24
N MET A 366 22.61 13.47 -9.46
CA MET A 366 21.24 12.95 -9.46
C MET A 366 20.22 13.98 -8.98
N LYS A 367 20.51 14.74 -7.93
CA LYS A 367 19.65 15.82 -7.45
C LYS A 367 19.54 16.94 -8.48
N LYS A 368 20.65 17.29 -9.16
CA LYS A 368 20.66 18.28 -10.24
C LYS A 368 19.75 17.82 -11.38
N VAL A 369 19.88 16.57 -11.83
CA VAL A 369 19.03 16.00 -12.89
C VAL A 369 17.56 15.97 -12.47
N GLN A 370 17.23 15.58 -11.23
CA GLN A 370 15.87 15.65 -10.70
C GLN A 370 15.29 17.07 -10.83
N MET A 371 16.05 18.07 -10.39
CA MET A 371 15.59 19.46 -10.44
C MET A 371 15.49 20.01 -11.86
N GLU A 372 16.42 19.66 -12.75
CA GLU A 372 16.33 20.05 -14.16
C GLU A 372 15.09 19.45 -14.85
N LEU A 373 14.83 18.16 -14.64
CA LEU A 373 13.62 17.50 -15.14
C LEU A 373 12.36 18.17 -14.55
N PHE A 374 12.35 18.44 -13.25
CA PHE A 374 11.23 19.12 -12.61
C PHE A 374 11.00 20.52 -13.20
N ASN A 375 12.06 21.29 -13.43
CA ASN A 375 11.97 22.60 -14.08
C ASN A 375 11.42 22.52 -15.51
N ARG A 376 11.60 21.38 -16.18
CA ARG A 376 11.05 21.10 -17.53
C ARG A 376 9.65 20.45 -17.48
N GLY A 377 9.06 20.36 -16.29
CA GLY A 377 7.72 19.78 -16.09
C GLY A 377 7.68 18.26 -16.11
N ILE A 378 8.74 17.60 -15.64
CA ILE A 378 8.81 16.14 -15.49
C ILE A 378 9.27 15.81 -14.06
N ALA A 379 8.46 15.09 -13.32
CA ALA A 379 8.75 14.71 -11.95
C ALA A 379 9.22 13.25 -11.86
N VAL A 380 10.47 13.05 -11.48
CA VAL A 380 11.08 11.76 -11.10
C VAL A 380 11.57 11.82 -9.65
N ALA A 381 11.69 10.69 -8.98
CA ALA A 381 12.15 10.67 -7.60
C ALA A 381 13.68 10.49 -7.53
N TYR A 382 14.35 11.32 -6.74
CA TYR A 382 15.64 10.97 -6.15
C TYR A 382 15.38 10.41 -4.76
N MET A 383 15.96 9.26 -4.44
CA MET A 383 15.71 8.62 -3.17
C MET A 383 16.92 7.87 -2.63
N LYS A 384 17.03 7.87 -1.30
CA LYS A 384 17.84 6.95 -0.52
C LYS A 384 16.86 6.03 0.20
N TYR A 385 16.80 4.80 -0.22
CA TYR A 385 15.83 3.83 0.28
C TYR A 385 16.49 2.48 0.48
N VAL A 386 15.78 1.53 1.07
CA VAL A 386 16.32 0.19 1.33
C VAL A 386 16.92 -0.42 0.06
N GLY A 387 18.13 -0.94 0.18
CA GLY A 387 18.89 -1.50 -0.95
C GLY A 387 19.54 -0.48 -1.89
N ALA A 388 19.30 0.83 -1.71
CA ALA A 388 20.00 1.86 -2.48
C ALA A 388 21.44 2.06 -1.96
N PRO A 389 22.39 2.42 -2.85
CA PRO A 389 23.73 2.84 -2.40
C PRO A 389 23.63 4.16 -1.62
N ASP A 390 24.70 4.50 -0.87
CA ASP A 390 24.78 5.72 -0.07
C ASP A 390 24.57 7.00 -0.89
N SER A 391 24.94 6.97 -2.17
CA SER A 391 24.69 8.07 -3.11
C SER A 391 23.22 8.25 -3.46
N GLY A 392 22.36 7.27 -3.17
CA GLY A 392 20.96 7.23 -3.60
C GLY A 392 20.80 6.80 -5.05
N VAL A 393 19.57 6.89 -5.55
CA VAL A 393 19.18 6.55 -6.92
C VAL A 393 18.17 7.55 -7.48
N LEU A 394 18.12 7.68 -8.79
CA LEU A 394 16.96 8.24 -9.50
C LEU A 394 16.00 7.10 -9.87
N ARG A 395 14.71 7.33 -9.63
CA ARG A 395 13.68 6.32 -9.86
C ARG A 395 12.48 6.91 -10.59
N ALA A 396 12.08 6.27 -11.67
CA ALA A 396 10.82 6.52 -12.37
C ALA A 396 9.88 5.32 -12.19
N SER A 397 8.62 5.60 -11.88
CA SER A 397 7.53 4.62 -11.88
C SER A 397 6.70 4.80 -13.14
N ILE A 398 6.38 3.69 -13.79
CA ILE A 398 5.62 3.71 -15.04
C ILE A 398 4.16 3.36 -14.73
N PHE A 399 3.24 4.11 -15.34
CA PHE A 399 1.80 3.87 -15.22
C PHE A 399 1.23 3.32 -16.52
N SER A 400 0.16 2.54 -16.41
CA SER A 400 -0.56 2.01 -17.57
C SER A 400 -1.11 3.12 -18.46
N GLU A 401 -1.40 4.27 -17.89
CA GLU A 401 -2.00 5.42 -18.57
C GLU A 401 -0.97 6.43 -19.10
N HIS A 402 0.34 6.20 -18.92
CA HIS A 402 1.34 6.97 -19.67
C HIS A 402 1.20 6.73 -21.17
N THR A 403 1.17 7.80 -21.94
CA THR A 403 1.19 7.70 -23.40
C THR A 403 2.61 7.49 -23.92
N PRO A 404 2.79 6.96 -25.16
CA PRO A 404 4.10 6.87 -25.78
C PRO A 404 4.81 8.24 -25.89
N GLU A 405 4.06 9.30 -26.16
CA GLU A 405 4.59 10.67 -26.27
C GLU A 405 5.14 11.16 -24.91
N GLN A 406 4.44 10.87 -23.81
CA GLN A 406 4.88 11.21 -22.47
C GLN A 406 6.17 10.48 -22.09
N ILE A 407 6.27 9.18 -22.44
CA ILE A 407 7.47 8.37 -22.20
C ILE A 407 8.64 8.90 -23.07
N ASN A 408 8.41 9.18 -24.36
CA ASN A 408 9.43 9.74 -25.24
C ASN A 408 9.92 11.10 -24.74
N ARG A 409 9.02 11.94 -24.23
CA ARG A 409 9.41 13.24 -23.66
C ARG A 409 10.39 13.08 -22.48
N LEU A 410 10.17 12.10 -21.59
CA LEU A 410 11.16 11.82 -20.54
C LEU A 410 12.51 11.41 -21.14
N LEU A 411 12.51 10.48 -22.12
CA LEU A 411 13.74 10.00 -22.75
C LEU A 411 14.49 11.11 -23.50
N ASP A 412 13.78 12.00 -24.21
CA ASP A 412 14.36 13.14 -24.93
C ASP A 412 14.99 14.16 -23.98
N GLU A 413 14.33 14.42 -22.84
CA GLU A 413 14.90 15.31 -21.83
C GLU A 413 16.10 14.67 -21.12
N MET A 414 16.07 13.36 -20.84
CA MET A 414 17.22 12.63 -20.32
C MET A 414 18.43 12.69 -21.27
N LYS A 415 18.20 12.56 -22.59
CA LYS A 415 19.24 12.67 -23.61
C LYS A 415 19.89 14.06 -23.66
N LYS A 416 19.15 15.13 -23.35
CA LYS A 416 19.68 16.52 -23.34
C LYS A 416 20.48 16.84 -22.08
N ILE A 417 20.24 16.11 -20.99
CA ILE A 417 20.87 16.34 -19.68
C ILE A 417 22.16 15.50 -19.54
N GLY A 418 22.21 14.31 -20.13
CA GLY A 418 23.38 13.43 -20.13
C GLY A 418 24.32 13.73 -21.26
#